data_b68f0a6952da6772a1cf5e54f7f570a4
#
_entry.id   b68f0a6952da6772a1cf5e54f7f570a4
#
_cell.length_a   1.000
_cell.length_b   1.000
_cell.length_c   1.000
_cell.angle_alpha   90.00
_cell.angle_beta   90.00
_cell.angle_gamma   90.00
#
_symmetry.space_group_name_H-M   'P 1'
#
loop_
_entity.id
_entity.type
_entity.pdbx_description
1 polymer ?
#
loop_
_entity_poly.entity_id
_entity_poly.type
_entity_poly.pdbx_seq_one_letter_code
_entity_poly.pdbx_strand_id
1 'polypeptide(L)'
;MIDTPARRREIIEILYFADDYVKIRPLAVRFGVSYATIRNDVDVLSLSYRISSQTGPNGGIKLETKRKNLRFLDPDKTAALLRIM
;
A
#
# COMPACT_ATOMS: atom_id res chain seq x y z
N MET A 1 -11.41 1.18 18.45
CA MET A 1 -10.94 1.96 17.35
C MET A 1 -9.46 1.75 17.14
N ILE A 2 -9.02 1.68 15.93
CA ILE A 2 -7.64 1.41 15.64
C ILE A 2 -6.88 2.72 15.62
N ASP A 3 -5.66 2.77 16.14
CA ASP A 3 -4.91 4.01 16.19
C ASP A 3 -4.25 4.28 14.84
N THR A 4 -3.67 5.44 14.67
CA THR A 4 -3.13 5.86 13.40
C THR A 4 -2.03 4.97 12.86
N PRO A 5 -1.01 4.60 13.62
CA PRO A 5 0.02 3.72 13.07
C PRO A 5 -0.53 2.37 12.67
N ALA A 6 -1.46 1.83 13.45
CA ALA A 6 -2.03 0.53 13.11
C ALA A 6 -2.91 0.64 11.89
N ARG A 7 -3.64 1.75 11.75
CA ARG A 7 -4.48 1.95 10.58
C ARG A 7 -3.62 2.03 9.33
N ARG A 8 -2.52 2.76 9.38
CA ARG A 8 -1.64 2.91 8.23
C ARG A 8 -1.01 1.59 7.84
N ARG A 9 -0.65 0.78 8.83
CA ARG A 9 -0.09 -0.52 8.52
C ARG A 9 -1.12 -1.40 7.85
N GLU A 10 -2.35 -1.33 8.32
CA GLU A 10 -3.39 -2.15 7.73
C GLU A 10 -3.74 -1.69 6.33
N ILE A 11 -3.67 -0.38 6.06
CA ILE A 11 -3.89 0.11 4.71
C ILE A 11 -2.85 -0.49 3.77
N ILE A 12 -1.59 -0.54 4.18
CA ILE A 12 -0.56 -1.12 3.33
C ILE A 12 -0.83 -2.60 3.10
N GLU A 13 -1.29 -3.31 4.11
CA GLU A 13 -1.61 -4.72 3.93
C GLU A 13 -2.74 -4.91 2.94
N ILE A 14 -3.76 -4.08 3.02
CA ILE A 14 -4.87 -4.18 2.09
C ILE A 14 -4.38 -3.93 0.67
N LEU A 15 -3.54 -2.92 0.49
CA LEU A 15 -3.03 -2.62 -0.84
C LEU A 15 -2.11 -3.70 -1.36
N TYR A 16 -1.36 -4.32 -0.45
CA TYR A 16 -0.44 -5.37 -0.85
C TYR A 16 -1.18 -6.57 -1.45
N PHE A 17 -2.30 -6.92 -0.86
CA PHE A 17 -3.04 -8.08 -1.33
C PHE A 17 -4.08 -7.76 -2.40
N ALA A 18 -4.27 -6.47 -2.71
CA ALA A 18 -5.24 -6.11 -3.73
C ALA A 18 -4.68 -6.32 -5.11
N ASP A 19 -5.51 -6.76 -6.04
CA ASP A 19 -5.07 -6.98 -7.39
C ASP A 19 -5.16 -5.73 -8.24
N ASP A 20 -5.86 -4.72 -7.81
CA ASP A 20 -6.09 -3.53 -8.60
C ASP A 20 -6.22 -2.35 -7.67
N TYR A 21 -6.57 -1.20 -8.18
CA TYR A 21 -6.73 -0.01 -7.38
C TYR A 21 -7.79 -0.18 -6.32
N VAL A 22 -7.54 0.37 -5.15
CA VAL A 22 -8.48 0.32 -4.04
C VAL A 22 -9.00 1.72 -3.82
N LYS A 23 -10.31 1.88 -3.75
CA LYS A 23 -10.89 3.19 -3.58
C LYS A 23 -10.76 3.65 -2.15
N ILE A 24 -10.62 4.96 -1.98
CA ILE A 24 -10.41 5.52 -0.65
C ILE A 24 -11.68 5.51 0.18
N ARG A 25 -12.82 5.76 -0.44
CA ARG A 25 -14.04 5.86 0.33
C ARG A 25 -14.37 4.57 1.10
N PRO A 26 -14.27 3.40 0.49
CA PRO A 26 -14.51 2.18 1.26
C PRO A 26 -13.53 2.00 2.41
N LEU A 27 -12.29 2.48 2.25
CA LEU A 27 -11.33 2.39 3.34
C LEU A 27 -11.76 3.31 4.49
N ALA A 28 -12.26 4.48 4.16
CA ALA A 28 -12.72 5.40 5.18
C ALA A 28 -13.87 4.78 5.96
N VAL A 29 -14.77 4.12 5.27
CA VAL A 29 -15.88 3.46 5.94
C VAL A 29 -15.37 2.31 6.80
N ARG A 30 -14.46 1.52 6.27
CA ARG A 30 -13.92 0.38 7.01
C ARG A 30 -13.28 0.81 8.32
N PHE A 31 -12.53 1.91 8.31
CA PHE A 31 -11.84 2.36 9.51
C PHE A 31 -12.62 3.39 10.31
N GLY A 32 -13.80 3.77 9.85
CA GLY A 32 -14.62 4.72 10.61
C GLY A 32 -14.02 6.10 10.66
N VAL A 33 -13.36 6.54 9.60
CA VAL A 33 -12.74 7.86 9.56
C VAL A 33 -13.17 8.56 8.30
N SER A 34 -12.78 9.81 8.15
CA SER A 34 -13.18 10.57 6.98
C SER A 34 -12.33 10.25 5.78
N TYR A 35 -12.80 10.60 4.61
CA TYR A 35 -12.06 10.45 3.37
C TYR A 35 -10.73 11.22 3.50
N ALA A 36 -10.79 12.42 4.06
CA ALA A 36 -9.59 13.22 4.20
C ALA A 36 -8.54 12.56 5.08
N THR A 37 -8.99 11.83 6.09
CA THR A 37 -8.07 11.14 6.97
C THR A 37 -7.33 10.04 6.21
N ILE A 38 -8.03 9.29 5.38
CA ILE A 38 -7.38 8.25 4.60
C ILE A 38 -6.45 8.87 3.57
N ARG A 39 -6.85 9.98 2.94
CA ARG A 39 -5.98 10.63 1.99
C ARG A 39 -4.69 11.08 2.67
N ASN A 40 -4.80 11.59 3.88
CA ASN A 40 -3.62 12.00 4.60
C ASN A 40 -2.74 10.80 4.96
N ASP A 41 -3.36 9.68 5.33
CA ASP A 41 -2.60 8.47 5.62
C ASP A 41 -1.84 8.02 4.37
N VAL A 42 -2.48 8.07 3.21
CA VAL A 42 -1.86 7.66 1.98
C VAL A 42 -0.70 8.61 1.64
N ASP A 43 -0.87 9.91 1.86
CA ASP A 43 0.20 10.84 1.60
C ASP A 43 1.42 10.53 2.47
N VAL A 44 1.20 10.21 3.73
CA VAL A 44 2.29 9.87 4.62
C VAL A 44 2.93 8.56 4.18
N LEU A 45 2.12 7.57 3.85
CA LEU A 45 2.65 6.29 3.43
C LEU A 45 3.42 6.39 2.12
N SER A 46 3.09 7.36 1.29
CA SER A 46 3.79 7.54 0.03
C SER A 46 5.24 7.95 0.23
N LEU A 47 5.60 8.39 1.42
CA LEU A 47 6.98 8.74 1.69
C LEU A 47 7.84 7.48 1.84
N SER A 48 7.24 6.37 2.19
CA SER A 48 7.99 5.12 2.38
C SER A 48 7.67 4.05 1.35
N TYR A 49 6.51 4.13 0.73
CA TYR A 49 6.07 3.11 -0.21
C TYR A 49 5.71 3.77 -1.52
N ARG A 50 5.89 3.07 -2.61
CA ARG A 50 5.53 3.61 -3.91
C ARG A 50 4.05 3.33 -4.12
N ILE A 51 3.24 4.34 -3.91
CA ILE A 51 1.80 4.22 -4.07
C ILE A 51 1.39 5.12 -5.22
N SER A 52 0.69 4.57 -6.19
CA SER A 52 0.20 5.38 -7.29
C SER A 52 -1.29 5.62 -7.09
N SER A 53 -1.79 6.69 -7.65
CA SER A 53 -3.21 6.97 -7.56
C SER A 53 -3.73 7.29 -8.94
N GLN A 54 -4.99 7.02 -9.14
CA GLN A 54 -5.63 7.24 -10.41
C GLN A 54 -7.02 7.74 -10.14
N THR A 55 -7.44 8.76 -10.88
CA THR A 55 -8.78 9.32 -10.69
C THR A 55 -9.76 8.58 -11.58
N GLY A 56 -11.03 8.84 -11.38
CA GLY A 56 -12.06 8.29 -12.23
C GLY A 56 -12.78 7.14 -11.57
N PRO A 57 -13.79 6.62 -12.24
CA PRO A 57 -14.64 5.59 -11.65
C PRO A 57 -13.91 4.31 -11.32
N ASN A 58 -12.87 4.00 -12.06
CA ASN A 58 -12.10 2.80 -11.75
C ASN A 58 -10.79 3.13 -11.07
N GLY A 59 -10.68 4.32 -10.52
CA GLY A 59 -9.43 4.73 -9.90
C GLY A 59 -9.33 4.36 -8.44
N GLY A 60 -8.34 4.91 -7.78
CA GLY A 60 -8.07 4.61 -6.39
C GLY A 60 -6.58 4.66 -6.15
N ILE A 61 -6.11 3.86 -5.22
CA ILE A 61 -4.68 3.81 -4.89
C ILE A 61 -4.18 2.38 -5.04
N LYS A 62 -2.92 2.26 -5.32
CA LYS A 62 -2.35 0.95 -5.57
C LYS A 62 -0.89 0.93 -5.12
N LEU A 63 -0.46 -0.14 -4.52
CA LEU A 63 0.93 -0.29 -4.09
C LEU A 63 1.72 -0.87 -5.25
N GLU A 64 2.67 -0.10 -5.74
CA GLU A 64 3.34 -0.46 -6.99
C GLU A 64 4.57 -1.32 -6.83
N THR A 65 5.10 -1.43 -5.63
CA THR A 65 6.35 -2.16 -5.47
C THR A 65 6.20 -3.53 -4.90
N LYS A 66 4.98 -3.98 -4.64
CA LYS A 66 4.84 -5.26 -3.96
C LYS A 66 5.44 -6.40 -4.72
N ARG A 67 5.30 -6.42 -6.02
CA ARG A 67 5.82 -7.51 -6.75
C ARG A 67 7.32 -7.48 -6.80
N LYS A 68 7.89 -6.33 -6.88
CA LYS A 68 9.26 -6.23 -6.87
C LYS A 68 9.84 -6.66 -5.59
N ASN A 69 9.21 -6.32 -4.51
CA ASN A 69 9.71 -6.74 -3.23
C ASN A 69 9.74 -8.23 -3.11
N LEU A 70 8.75 -8.89 -3.57
CA LEU A 70 8.74 -10.30 -3.49
C LEU A 70 9.84 -10.90 -4.28
N ARG A 71 10.07 -10.40 -5.45
CA ARG A 71 11.08 -10.96 -6.23
C ARG A 71 12.42 -10.70 -5.67
N PHE A 72 12.55 -9.60 -5.05
CA PHE A 72 13.80 -9.26 -4.50
C PHE A 72 14.17 -10.16 -3.41
N LEU A 73 13.25 -10.52 -2.63
CA LEU A 73 13.54 -11.40 -1.57
C LEU A 73 13.74 -12.74 -2.05
N ASP A 74 13.44 -12.98 -3.25
CA ASP A 74 13.68 -14.21 -3.75
C ASP A 74 15.02 -14.49 -3.71
N PRO A 75 15.40 -15.52 -3.44
CA PRO A 75 16.70 -15.91 -3.32
C PRO A 75 17.42 -15.74 -4.52
N ASP A 76 16.89 -15.90 -5.56
CA ASP A 76 17.66 -15.83 -6.64
C ASP A 76 18.14 -14.52 -6.78
N LYS A 77 17.61 -13.61 -6.26
CA LYS A 77 18.07 -12.42 -6.35
C LYS A 77 18.71 -12.10 -5.22
N THR A 78 18.21 -12.47 -4.22
CA THR A 78 18.75 -12.16 -3.08
C THR A 78 19.86 -12.92 -2.96
N ALA A 79 19.74 -14.05 -3.30
CA ALA A 79 20.78 -14.88 -3.20
C ALA A 79 21.65 -14.35 -4.10
N ALA A 80 21.23 -13.93 -5.01
CA ALA A 80 22.05 -13.43 -5.88
C ALA A 80 22.61 -12.29 -5.30
N LEU A 81 22.06 -11.75 -4.48
CA LEU A 81 22.54 -10.69 -3.95
C LEU A 81 23.26 -11.01 -2.91
N LEU A 82 22.90 -11.80 -2.34
CA LEU A 82 23.47 -12.14 -1.31
C LEU A 82 24.28 -13.10 -1.64
N ARG A 83 24.16 -13.60 -2.44
CA ARG A 83 24.92 -14.47 -2.86
C ARG A 83 25.63 -13.93 -3.59
N ILE A 84 25.59 -13.16 -3.22
CA ILE A 84 25.98 -12.77 -3.64
C ILE A 84 26.33 -12.52 -3.37
N MET A 85 26.08 -12.60 -2.68
CA MET A 85 25.97 -12.69 -2.63
C MET A 85 26.10 -12.88 -2.68
#